data_86707692835b2cd054e676fd40942462
#
_entry.id   86707692835b2cd054e676fd40942462
#
_cell.length_a   1.000
_cell.length_b   1.000
_cell.length_c   1.000
_cell.angle_alpha   90.00
_cell.angle_beta   90.00
_cell.angle_gamma   90.00
#
_symmetry.space_group_name_H-M   'P 1'
#
loop_
_entity.id
_entity.type
_entity.pdbx_description
1 polymer ?
#
loop_
_entity_poly.entity_id
_entity_poly.type
_entity_poly.pdbx_seq_one_letter_code
_entity_poly.pdbx_strand_id
1 'polypeptide(L)'
;VQTLEHTGALVHGGPFANIAHGCNSVMATRTALKLADVAITEAGFGADLGAEKFFDIKCRKAGIRPDAVVLVATVRALKYNGGVPKDQLSEENLEALKKGIVNLEKHIENIQKYHVPVVVTLNSFLTDTEAEYEFIRNFCEERGCEFALSEVWAKGGDGGIELAEKVINTLEKKTSDFAPLYPDEMGISDKIETIAKEIYGAGSVSYSPAAKKAIAKITEMGFGDLPVCMAKTQYSLSDDQKKLGRPEGFDLTVRDAYVCAGAGFVVALTGSIMTMPGLPKKPAADNIDVDENGKIIGLF
;
A
#
# COMPACT_ATOMS: atom_id res chain seq x y z
N VAL A 1 20.84 -11.13 -0.72
CA VAL A 1 21.44 -10.63 -1.97
C VAL A 1 22.03 -9.24 -1.75
N GLN A 2 22.86 -8.80 -2.67
CA GLN A 2 23.38 -7.44 -2.72
C GLN A 2 22.73 -6.71 -3.90
N THR A 3 22.29 -5.48 -3.68
CA THR A 3 21.76 -4.61 -4.74
C THR A 3 22.89 -4.05 -5.61
N LEU A 4 22.56 -3.43 -6.75
CA LEU A 4 23.54 -2.74 -7.59
C LEU A 4 24.24 -1.57 -6.86
N GLU A 5 23.55 -0.98 -5.87
CA GLU A 5 24.09 0.08 -4.99
C GLU A 5 24.86 -0.50 -3.78
N HIS A 6 25.25 -1.78 -3.83
CA HIS A 6 26.00 -2.48 -2.77
C HIS A 6 25.29 -2.57 -1.41
N THR A 7 24.00 -2.29 -1.35
CA THR A 7 23.18 -2.43 -0.13
C THR A 7 22.66 -3.85 0.01
N GLY A 8 22.64 -4.38 1.22
CA GLY A 8 22.08 -5.71 1.49
C GLY A 8 20.55 -5.74 1.34
N ALA A 9 20.01 -6.81 0.76
CA ALA A 9 18.58 -7.02 0.64
C ALA A 9 18.20 -8.47 0.96
N LEU A 10 17.13 -8.64 1.74
CA LEU A 10 16.54 -9.93 2.09
C LEU A 10 15.33 -10.18 1.19
N VAL A 11 15.52 -10.99 0.15
CA VAL A 11 14.48 -11.36 -0.80
C VAL A 11 13.74 -12.61 -0.33
N HIS A 12 12.44 -12.63 -0.44
CA HIS A 12 11.59 -13.76 -0.06
C HIS A 12 10.51 -14.00 -1.11
N GLY A 13 9.81 -15.14 -1.05
CA GLY A 13 8.60 -15.40 -1.83
C GLY A 13 7.46 -14.54 -1.29
N GLY A 14 6.86 -13.69 -2.14
CA GLY A 14 5.79 -12.78 -1.75
C GLY A 14 4.42 -13.46 -1.77
N PRO A 15 3.64 -13.43 -0.68
CA PRO A 15 2.24 -13.80 -0.73
C PRO A 15 1.45 -12.77 -1.54
N PHE A 16 0.42 -13.23 -2.26
CA PHE A 16 -0.41 -12.32 -3.06
C PHE A 16 -1.13 -11.31 -2.18
N ALA A 17 -0.84 -10.02 -2.38
CA ALA A 17 -1.21 -8.92 -1.50
C ALA A 17 -2.72 -8.67 -1.35
N ASN A 18 -3.57 -9.36 -2.08
CA ASN A 18 -5.02 -9.24 -1.94
C ASN A 18 -5.59 -10.20 -0.88
N ILE A 19 -5.13 -11.45 -0.85
CA ILE A 19 -5.61 -12.50 0.07
C ILE A 19 -4.61 -12.81 1.20
N ALA A 20 -3.57 -12.04 1.30
CA ALA A 20 -2.55 -12.11 2.35
C ALA A 20 -2.04 -10.69 2.67
N HIS A 21 -1.17 -10.56 3.65
CA HIS A 21 -0.66 -9.27 4.11
C HIS A 21 0.27 -8.55 3.11
N GLY A 22 0.71 -9.20 2.03
CA GLY A 22 1.38 -8.55 0.89
C GLY A 22 2.72 -7.87 1.20
N CYS A 23 3.47 -8.38 2.16
CA CYS A 23 4.78 -7.86 2.54
C CYS A 23 5.72 -9.01 2.89
N ASN A 24 7.02 -8.72 3.07
CA ASN A 24 8.01 -9.75 3.36
C ASN A 24 7.80 -10.42 4.73
N SER A 25 8.54 -11.50 5.00
CA SER A 25 8.40 -12.29 6.22
C SER A 25 8.81 -11.50 7.48
N VAL A 26 8.21 -11.87 8.60
CA VAL A 26 8.60 -11.36 9.93
C VAL A 26 10.08 -11.64 10.22
N MET A 27 10.58 -12.82 9.80
CA MET A 27 11.98 -13.19 9.97
C MET A 27 12.90 -12.24 9.20
N ALA A 28 12.62 -11.95 7.94
CA ALA A 28 13.41 -11.01 7.12
C ALA A 28 13.44 -9.62 7.76
N THR A 29 12.29 -9.08 8.16
CA THR A 29 12.21 -7.76 8.80
C THR A 29 12.99 -7.71 10.11
N ARG A 30 12.82 -8.70 11.00
CA ARG A 30 13.55 -8.77 12.27
C ARG A 30 15.06 -8.94 12.07
N THR A 31 15.47 -9.65 11.01
CA THR A 31 16.88 -9.78 10.65
C THR A 31 17.45 -8.47 10.15
N ALA A 32 16.75 -7.77 9.25
CA ALA A 32 17.16 -6.47 8.75
C ALA A 32 17.33 -5.45 9.88
N LEU A 33 16.39 -5.38 10.81
CA LEU A 33 16.44 -4.50 12.00
C LEU A 33 17.63 -4.79 12.95
N LYS A 34 18.24 -5.97 12.86
CA LYS A 34 19.45 -6.31 13.64
C LYS A 34 20.75 -6.03 12.90
N LEU A 35 20.70 -5.89 11.59
CA LEU A 35 21.88 -5.79 10.73
C LEU A 35 22.12 -4.37 10.18
N ALA A 36 21.13 -3.49 10.27
CA ALA A 36 21.20 -2.15 9.71
C ALA A 36 20.66 -1.10 10.69
N ASP A 37 21.14 0.14 10.57
CA ASP A 37 20.65 1.28 11.32
C ASP A 37 19.24 1.69 10.87
N VAL A 38 18.95 1.53 9.59
CA VAL A 38 17.62 1.73 8.98
C VAL A 38 17.23 0.50 8.19
N ALA A 39 16.07 -0.08 8.50
CA ALA A 39 15.49 -1.18 7.76
C ALA A 39 14.26 -0.70 6.98
N ILE A 40 14.27 -0.93 5.66
CA ILE A 40 13.16 -0.59 4.76
C ILE A 40 12.44 -1.87 4.38
N THR A 41 11.13 -1.89 4.46
CA THR A 41 10.29 -3.01 4.03
C THR A 41 9.13 -2.51 3.19
N GLU A 42 8.57 -3.37 2.39
CA GLU A 42 7.46 -3.03 1.49
C GLU A 42 6.09 -3.35 2.07
N ALA A 43 5.06 -2.70 1.50
CA ALA A 43 3.66 -3.08 1.64
C ALA A 43 3.03 -3.07 0.24
N GLY A 44 2.48 -4.19 -0.20
CA GLY A 44 2.01 -4.38 -1.58
C GLY A 44 0.70 -3.66 -1.88
N PHE A 45 0.51 -3.25 -3.14
CA PHE A 45 -0.61 -2.45 -3.63
C PHE A 45 -0.67 -1.02 -3.06
N GLY A 46 -1.82 -0.37 -3.16
CA GLY A 46 -2.06 0.93 -2.54
C GLY A 46 -2.04 0.88 -1.01
N ALA A 47 -1.80 2.02 -0.37
CA ALA A 47 -1.70 2.11 1.09
C ALA A 47 -3.00 1.70 1.80
N ASP A 48 -4.13 1.81 1.13
CA ASP A 48 -5.44 1.34 1.63
C ASP A 48 -5.50 -0.18 1.82
N LEU A 49 -4.71 -0.95 1.07
CA LEU A 49 -4.59 -2.40 1.19
C LEU A 49 -3.29 -2.80 1.88
N GLY A 50 -2.15 -2.38 1.32
CA GLY A 50 -0.84 -2.84 1.77
C GLY A 50 -0.45 -2.27 3.12
N ALA A 51 -0.54 -0.97 3.32
CA ALA A 51 -0.16 -0.36 4.59
C ALA A 51 -1.13 -0.77 5.71
N GLU A 52 -2.44 -0.82 5.45
CA GLU A 52 -3.43 -1.30 6.40
C GLU A 52 -3.07 -2.71 6.88
N LYS A 53 -2.83 -3.67 5.97
CA LYS A 53 -2.47 -5.05 6.32
C LYS A 53 -1.11 -5.15 7.01
N PHE A 54 -0.15 -4.32 6.61
CA PHE A 54 1.14 -4.24 7.28
C PHE A 54 0.97 -3.84 8.74
N PHE A 55 0.16 -2.82 9.01
CA PHE A 55 -0.08 -2.31 10.35
C PHE A 55 -0.94 -3.25 11.18
N ASP A 56 -2.12 -3.60 10.68
CA ASP A 56 -3.12 -4.35 11.44
C ASP A 56 -2.87 -5.86 11.48
N ILE A 57 -2.06 -6.42 10.59
CA ILE A 57 -1.70 -7.84 10.61
C ILE A 57 -0.23 -8.04 10.98
N LYS A 58 0.71 -7.54 10.16
CA LYS A 58 2.13 -7.85 10.33
C LYS A 58 2.71 -7.22 11.59
N CYS A 59 2.47 -5.94 11.83
CA CYS A 59 3.00 -5.25 13.02
C CYS A 59 2.49 -5.88 14.31
N ARG A 60 1.19 -6.21 14.39
CA ARG A 60 0.61 -6.94 15.54
C ARG A 60 1.32 -8.26 15.81
N LYS A 61 1.39 -9.12 14.77
CA LYS A 61 1.97 -10.47 14.92
C LYS A 61 3.46 -10.46 15.17
N ALA A 62 4.17 -9.50 14.63
CA ALA A 62 5.61 -9.40 14.78
C ALA A 62 6.04 -8.61 16.02
N GLY A 63 5.14 -7.84 16.63
CA GLY A 63 5.49 -6.92 17.74
C GLY A 63 6.47 -5.84 17.28
N ILE A 64 6.34 -5.36 16.02
CA ILE A 64 7.16 -4.30 15.45
C ILE A 64 6.33 -3.03 15.27
N ARG A 65 7.02 -1.88 15.28
CA ARG A 65 6.41 -0.57 15.09
C ARG A 65 7.19 0.17 14.02
N PRO A 66 6.54 0.72 12.98
CA PRO A 66 7.22 1.55 12.00
C PRO A 66 7.50 2.94 12.57
N ASP A 67 8.68 3.49 12.27
CA ASP A 67 9.08 4.83 12.69
C ASP A 67 8.64 5.89 11.67
N ALA A 68 8.56 5.54 10.40
CA ALA A 68 8.07 6.39 9.32
C ALA A 68 7.50 5.55 8.18
N VAL A 69 6.69 6.19 7.32
CA VAL A 69 6.18 5.61 6.06
C VAL A 69 6.63 6.47 4.89
N VAL A 70 7.16 5.82 3.86
CA VAL A 70 7.33 6.43 2.54
C VAL A 70 6.11 6.06 1.68
N LEU A 71 5.29 7.06 1.40
CA LEU A 71 4.10 6.91 0.55
C LEU A 71 4.45 7.28 -0.88
N VAL A 72 4.42 6.29 -1.77
CA VAL A 72 4.78 6.47 -3.18
C VAL A 72 3.56 6.90 -4.00
N ALA A 73 3.68 8.04 -4.69
CA ALA A 73 2.71 8.54 -5.65
C ALA A 73 3.30 8.63 -7.05
N THR A 74 2.45 8.72 -8.08
CA THR A 74 2.84 9.03 -9.45
C THR A 74 1.87 10.02 -10.08
N VAL A 75 2.35 10.94 -10.91
CA VAL A 75 1.51 11.87 -11.68
C VAL A 75 0.45 11.11 -12.47
N ARG A 76 0.84 10.01 -13.11
CA ARG A 76 -0.06 9.15 -13.91
C ARG A 76 -1.22 8.59 -13.10
N ALA A 77 -0.93 8.06 -11.89
CA ALA A 77 -1.99 7.53 -11.03
C ALA A 77 -2.97 8.62 -10.59
N LEU A 78 -2.46 9.79 -10.25
CA LEU A 78 -3.30 10.92 -9.85
C LEU A 78 -4.15 11.45 -11.02
N LYS A 79 -3.58 11.62 -12.23
CA LYS A 79 -4.36 11.98 -13.43
C LYS A 79 -5.42 10.93 -13.76
N TYR A 80 -5.10 9.64 -13.64
CA TYR A 80 -6.07 8.57 -13.81
C TYR A 80 -7.23 8.67 -12.81
N ASN A 81 -6.93 8.91 -11.54
CA ASN A 81 -7.94 9.17 -10.51
C ASN A 81 -8.72 10.46 -10.75
N GLY A 82 -8.18 11.40 -11.52
CA GLY A 82 -8.87 12.60 -12.02
C GLY A 82 -9.69 12.39 -13.28
N GLY A 83 -9.75 11.15 -13.81
CA GLY A 83 -10.59 10.76 -14.93
C GLY A 83 -9.90 10.73 -16.30
N VAL A 84 -8.57 10.86 -16.36
CA VAL A 84 -7.82 10.77 -17.64
C VAL A 84 -7.74 9.30 -18.08
N PRO A 85 -8.05 8.97 -19.34
CA PRO A 85 -7.87 7.64 -19.91
C PRO A 85 -6.40 7.19 -19.86
N LYS A 86 -6.17 5.87 -19.75
CA LYS A 86 -4.82 5.31 -19.60
C LYS A 86 -3.85 5.62 -20.74
N ASP A 87 -4.35 5.77 -21.94
CA ASP A 87 -3.60 6.09 -23.16
C ASP A 87 -3.22 7.58 -23.28
N GLN A 88 -3.76 8.46 -22.42
CA GLN A 88 -3.52 9.90 -22.40
C GLN A 88 -2.74 10.36 -21.14
N LEU A 89 -2.29 9.46 -20.29
CA LEU A 89 -1.61 9.81 -19.02
C LEU A 89 -0.22 10.44 -19.21
N SER A 90 0.36 10.38 -20.40
CA SER A 90 1.64 11.01 -20.74
C SER A 90 1.55 12.50 -21.05
N GLU A 91 0.35 13.04 -21.25
CA GLU A 91 0.12 14.47 -21.54
C GLU A 91 -0.04 15.25 -20.23
N GLU A 92 0.52 16.47 -20.15
CA GLU A 92 0.31 17.36 -19.02
C GLU A 92 -1.20 17.65 -18.85
N ASN A 93 -1.70 17.48 -17.62
CA ASN A 93 -3.09 17.78 -17.31
C ASN A 93 -3.28 18.17 -15.83
N LEU A 94 -3.01 19.45 -15.53
CA LEU A 94 -3.14 19.99 -14.16
C LEU A 94 -4.59 19.96 -13.65
N GLU A 95 -5.60 20.11 -14.51
CA GLU A 95 -6.99 20.08 -14.08
C GLU A 95 -7.42 18.66 -13.64
N ALA A 96 -6.98 17.64 -14.35
CA ALA A 96 -7.21 16.27 -13.94
C ALA A 96 -6.40 15.92 -12.69
N LEU A 97 -5.16 16.42 -12.59
CA LEU A 97 -4.33 16.25 -11.41
C LEU A 97 -4.98 16.85 -10.15
N LYS A 98 -5.53 18.07 -10.25
CA LYS A 98 -6.31 18.73 -9.18
C LYS A 98 -7.53 17.92 -8.75
N LYS A 99 -8.21 17.26 -9.70
CA LYS A 99 -9.36 16.38 -9.40
C LYS A 99 -8.94 15.08 -8.74
N GLY A 100 -7.80 14.51 -9.15
CA GLY A 100 -7.35 13.21 -8.68
C GLY A 100 -6.52 13.24 -7.41
N ILE A 101 -5.99 14.41 -7.01
CA ILE A 101 -5.13 14.57 -5.82
C ILE A 101 -5.82 14.14 -4.52
N VAL A 102 -7.15 14.18 -4.47
CA VAL A 102 -7.95 13.71 -3.32
C VAL A 102 -7.73 12.24 -2.99
N ASN A 103 -7.25 11.46 -3.97
CA ASN A 103 -6.85 10.07 -3.74
C ASN A 103 -5.58 10.00 -2.88
N LEU A 104 -4.55 10.81 -3.20
CA LEU A 104 -3.34 10.93 -2.39
C LEU A 104 -3.68 11.47 -1.00
N GLU A 105 -4.54 12.48 -0.90
CA GLU A 105 -5.01 13.02 0.37
C GLU A 105 -5.56 11.91 1.27
N LYS A 106 -6.45 11.08 0.75
CA LYS A 106 -7.03 9.98 1.51
C LYS A 106 -5.96 8.97 1.97
N HIS A 107 -4.97 8.67 1.14
CA HIS A 107 -3.87 7.79 1.54
C HIS A 107 -2.99 8.40 2.64
N ILE A 108 -2.71 9.69 2.60
CA ILE A 108 -2.00 10.42 3.67
C ILE A 108 -2.80 10.32 4.99
N GLU A 109 -4.09 10.68 4.95
CA GLU A 109 -4.97 10.59 6.11
C GLU A 109 -5.03 9.17 6.68
N ASN A 110 -5.09 8.15 5.83
CA ASN A 110 -5.10 6.75 6.24
C ASN A 110 -3.85 6.38 7.04
N ILE A 111 -2.65 6.78 6.58
CA ILE A 111 -1.41 6.53 7.33
C ILE A 111 -1.39 7.31 8.64
N GLN A 112 -1.84 8.56 8.63
CA GLN A 112 -1.88 9.41 9.83
C GLN A 112 -2.79 8.83 10.93
N LYS A 113 -3.83 8.06 10.59
CA LYS A 113 -4.69 7.35 11.57
C LYS A 113 -3.92 6.33 12.41
N TYR A 114 -2.81 5.84 11.92
CA TYR A 114 -1.91 4.94 12.66
C TYR A 114 -0.83 5.69 13.45
N HIS A 115 -0.88 7.03 13.48
CA HIS A 115 0.06 7.91 14.18
C HIS A 115 1.53 7.75 13.75
N VAL A 116 1.76 7.42 12.48
CA VAL A 116 3.09 7.25 11.89
C VAL A 116 3.43 8.44 11.00
N PRO A 117 4.62 9.04 11.12
CA PRO A 117 5.09 10.09 10.22
C PRO A 117 5.11 9.65 8.76
N VAL A 118 4.69 10.53 7.84
CA VAL A 118 4.60 10.26 6.40
C VAL A 118 5.59 11.15 5.65
N VAL A 119 6.37 10.53 4.77
CA VAL A 119 7.13 11.18 3.71
C VAL A 119 6.50 10.78 2.38
N VAL A 120 6.00 11.73 1.61
CA VAL A 120 5.47 11.46 0.28
C VAL A 120 6.60 11.50 -0.74
N THR A 121 6.73 10.47 -1.55
CA THR A 121 7.65 10.49 -2.69
C THR A 121 6.90 10.38 -3.99
N LEU A 122 7.27 11.22 -4.95
CA LEU A 122 6.76 11.14 -6.30
C LEU A 122 7.74 10.38 -7.19
N ASN A 123 7.36 9.16 -7.60
CA ASN A 123 8.12 8.39 -8.55
C ASN A 123 7.92 8.97 -9.94
N SER A 124 8.93 9.65 -10.47
CA SER A 124 8.87 10.43 -11.70
C SER A 124 8.89 9.56 -12.96
N PHE A 125 8.23 10.04 -13.99
CA PHE A 125 8.31 9.50 -15.34
C PHE A 125 8.81 10.58 -16.31
N LEU A 126 9.43 10.17 -17.44
CA LEU A 126 9.99 11.08 -18.43
C LEU A 126 8.99 12.08 -19.04
N THR A 127 7.70 11.79 -18.92
CA THR A 127 6.62 12.62 -19.48
C THR A 127 5.97 13.54 -18.46
N ASP A 128 6.37 13.44 -17.20
CA ASP A 128 5.85 14.29 -16.15
C ASP A 128 6.48 15.68 -16.26
N THR A 129 5.75 16.74 -15.89
CA THR A 129 6.21 18.12 -16.02
C THR A 129 6.51 18.76 -14.67
N GLU A 130 7.36 19.80 -14.68
CA GLU A 130 7.70 20.56 -13.49
C GLU A 130 6.45 21.18 -12.83
N ALA A 131 5.49 21.65 -13.62
CA ALA A 131 4.24 22.21 -13.10
C ALA A 131 3.42 21.16 -12.34
N GLU A 132 3.41 19.90 -12.80
CA GLU A 132 2.76 18.78 -12.12
C GLU A 132 3.51 18.44 -10.80
N TYR A 133 4.84 18.47 -10.81
CA TYR A 133 5.65 18.23 -9.61
C TYR A 133 5.43 19.30 -8.55
N GLU A 134 5.50 20.58 -8.93
CA GLU A 134 5.27 21.71 -8.00
C GLU A 134 3.89 21.67 -7.39
N PHE A 135 2.86 21.35 -8.18
CA PHE A 135 1.50 21.22 -7.66
C PHE A 135 1.41 20.15 -6.56
N ILE A 136 1.99 18.96 -6.77
CA ILE A 136 1.94 17.86 -5.79
C ILE A 136 2.80 18.19 -4.57
N ARG A 137 3.98 18.80 -4.76
CA ARG A 137 4.86 19.26 -3.69
C ARG A 137 4.12 20.20 -2.75
N ASN A 138 3.57 21.29 -3.29
CA ASN A 138 2.83 22.28 -2.51
C ASN A 138 1.65 21.65 -1.76
N PHE A 139 0.93 20.76 -2.42
CA PHE A 139 -0.18 20.02 -1.81
C PHE A 139 0.26 19.21 -0.59
N CYS A 140 1.39 18.50 -0.67
CA CYS A 140 1.94 17.71 0.44
C CYS A 140 2.43 18.59 1.60
N GLU A 141 3.14 19.65 1.28
CA GLU A 141 3.68 20.60 2.27
C GLU A 141 2.56 21.31 3.06
N GLU A 142 1.48 21.73 2.38
CA GLU A 142 0.30 22.31 3.04
C GLU A 142 -0.36 21.36 4.05
N ARG A 143 -0.16 20.05 3.89
CA ARG A 143 -0.66 19.00 4.79
C ARG A 143 0.37 18.52 5.81
N GLY A 144 1.49 19.23 5.93
CA GLY A 144 2.57 18.93 6.89
C GLY A 144 3.32 17.64 6.58
N CYS A 145 3.25 17.15 5.33
CA CYS A 145 4.03 16.02 4.86
C CYS A 145 5.34 16.49 4.23
N GLU A 146 6.43 15.80 4.53
CA GLU A 146 7.67 15.93 3.75
C GLU A 146 7.43 15.38 2.34
N PHE A 147 8.04 16.02 1.35
CA PHE A 147 7.95 15.61 -0.06
C PHE A 147 9.34 15.47 -0.67
N ALA A 148 9.54 14.46 -1.49
CA ALA A 148 10.75 14.29 -2.32
C ALA A 148 10.41 13.70 -3.69
N LEU A 149 11.11 14.16 -4.73
CA LEU A 149 11.07 13.54 -6.04
C LEU A 149 11.98 12.30 -6.03
N SER A 150 11.54 11.22 -6.66
CA SER A 150 12.33 10.00 -6.84
C SER A 150 12.57 9.73 -8.33
N GLU A 151 13.83 9.69 -8.71
CA GLU A 151 14.31 9.39 -10.06
C GLU A 151 15.19 8.13 -10.08
N VAL A 152 15.02 7.25 -9.09
CA VAL A 152 15.90 6.08 -8.88
C VAL A 152 15.94 5.13 -10.09
N TRP A 153 14.88 5.03 -10.84
CA TRP A 153 14.84 4.18 -12.03
C TRP A 153 15.77 4.70 -13.16
N ALA A 154 15.97 6.03 -13.25
CA ALA A 154 16.81 6.65 -14.29
C ALA A 154 18.24 6.90 -13.80
N LYS A 155 18.44 7.19 -12.51
CA LYS A 155 19.71 7.68 -11.94
C LYS A 155 20.27 6.73 -10.86
N GLY A 156 19.65 5.59 -10.60
CA GLY A 156 20.07 4.71 -9.50
C GLY A 156 19.98 5.42 -8.16
N GLY A 157 20.91 5.13 -7.25
CA GLY A 157 20.95 5.71 -5.91
C GLY A 157 20.99 7.25 -5.89
N ASP A 158 21.66 7.86 -6.85
CA ASP A 158 21.74 9.34 -6.96
C ASP A 158 20.35 9.96 -7.14
N GLY A 159 19.42 9.28 -7.79
CA GLY A 159 18.03 9.72 -7.95
C GLY A 159 17.17 9.62 -6.69
N GLY A 160 17.69 9.06 -5.60
CA GLY A 160 17.00 8.87 -4.32
C GLY A 160 17.58 9.68 -3.15
N ILE A 161 18.61 10.50 -3.37
CA ILE A 161 19.32 11.22 -2.28
C ILE A 161 18.37 12.15 -1.53
N GLU A 162 17.60 12.99 -2.22
CA GLU A 162 16.61 13.89 -1.59
C GLU A 162 15.61 13.11 -0.72
N LEU A 163 15.10 11.99 -1.23
CA LEU A 163 14.19 11.13 -0.47
C LEU A 163 14.86 10.57 0.79
N ALA A 164 16.10 10.09 0.68
CA ALA A 164 16.84 9.55 1.81
C ALA A 164 17.08 10.62 2.90
N GLU A 165 17.45 11.84 2.52
CA GLU A 165 17.60 12.97 3.45
C GLU A 165 16.29 13.32 4.16
N LYS A 166 15.15 13.35 3.43
CA LYS A 166 13.82 13.59 4.00
C LYS A 166 13.42 12.49 4.98
N VAL A 167 13.71 11.24 4.67
CA VAL A 167 13.43 10.10 5.57
C VAL A 167 14.28 10.20 6.83
N ILE A 168 15.58 10.40 6.73
CA ILE A 168 16.48 10.53 7.88
C ILE A 168 16.05 11.71 8.76
N ASN A 169 15.82 12.89 8.19
CA ASN A 169 15.32 14.03 8.92
C ASN A 169 13.98 13.76 9.64
N THR A 170 13.11 12.97 9.02
CA THR A 170 11.84 12.58 9.64
C THR A 170 12.06 11.66 10.83
N LEU A 171 12.94 10.67 10.71
CA LEU A 171 13.30 9.74 11.79
C LEU A 171 13.96 10.45 12.97
N GLU A 172 14.76 11.50 12.72
CA GLU A 172 15.43 12.28 13.77
C GLU A 172 14.50 13.28 14.48
N LYS A 173 13.53 13.87 13.76
CA LYS A 173 12.72 15.00 14.27
C LYS A 173 11.31 14.61 14.71
N LYS A 174 10.77 13.50 14.21
CA LYS A 174 9.39 13.05 14.49
C LYS A 174 9.43 11.70 15.19
N THR A 175 8.53 11.51 16.14
CA THR A 175 8.36 10.23 16.84
C THR A 175 7.08 9.58 16.35
N SER A 176 7.15 8.29 16.05
CA SER A 176 5.99 7.48 15.77
C SER A 176 5.30 7.07 17.08
N ASP A 177 4.01 7.33 17.17
CA ASP A 177 3.14 6.82 18.24
C ASP A 177 2.20 5.75 17.68
N PHE A 178 2.78 4.84 16.91
CA PHE A 178 2.05 3.81 16.18
C PHE A 178 1.06 3.06 17.04
N ALA A 179 -0.19 3.03 16.59
CA ALA A 179 -1.26 2.21 17.13
C ALA A 179 -2.03 1.52 16.00
N PRO A 180 -2.42 0.25 16.16
CA PRO A 180 -3.32 -0.42 15.24
C PRO A 180 -4.70 0.25 15.19
N LEU A 181 -5.41 0.08 14.09
CA LEU A 181 -6.70 0.73 13.85
C LEU A 181 -7.82 0.26 14.80
N TYR A 182 -7.74 -0.97 15.28
CA TYR A 182 -8.74 -1.58 16.15
C TYR A 182 -8.07 -2.51 17.20
N PRO A 183 -8.70 -2.74 18.36
CA PRO A 183 -8.20 -3.69 19.37
C PRO A 183 -8.39 -5.14 18.94
N ASP A 184 -7.60 -6.06 19.51
CA ASP A 184 -7.62 -7.48 19.14
C ASP A 184 -8.97 -8.13 19.49
N GLU A 185 -9.60 -7.74 20.60
CA GLU A 185 -10.84 -8.30 21.14
C GLU A 185 -12.10 -7.91 20.31
N MET A 186 -11.97 -6.98 19.37
CA MET A 186 -13.09 -6.58 18.48
C MET A 186 -13.52 -7.76 17.63
N GLY A 187 -14.82 -7.95 17.40
CA GLY A 187 -15.36 -9.00 16.54
C GLY A 187 -14.99 -8.81 15.05
N ILE A 188 -15.00 -9.90 14.30
CA ILE A 188 -14.62 -9.89 12.86
C ILE A 188 -15.44 -8.86 12.07
N SER A 189 -16.76 -8.83 12.25
CA SER A 189 -17.63 -7.88 11.55
C SER A 189 -17.31 -6.42 11.90
N ASP A 190 -17.04 -6.14 13.17
CA ASP A 190 -16.73 -4.79 13.62
C ASP A 190 -15.36 -4.33 13.10
N LYS A 191 -14.36 -5.25 13.01
CA LYS A 191 -13.07 -4.98 12.36
C LYS A 191 -13.24 -4.64 10.89
N ILE A 192 -14.05 -5.42 10.16
CA ILE A 192 -14.38 -5.17 8.75
C ILE A 192 -15.04 -3.79 8.59
N GLU A 193 -16.02 -3.47 9.43
CA GLU A 193 -16.70 -2.17 9.38
C GLU A 193 -15.74 -1.02 9.71
N THR A 194 -14.85 -1.18 10.68
CA THR A 194 -13.85 -0.18 11.04
C THR A 194 -12.91 0.10 9.85
N ILE A 195 -12.35 -0.95 9.24
CA ILE A 195 -11.49 -0.79 8.05
C ILE A 195 -12.27 -0.11 6.91
N ALA A 196 -13.49 -0.59 6.62
CA ALA A 196 -14.31 -0.07 5.53
C ALA A 196 -14.63 1.42 5.70
N LYS A 197 -15.00 1.84 6.90
CA LYS A 197 -15.36 3.24 7.20
C LYS A 197 -14.12 4.12 7.27
N GLU A 198 -13.13 3.72 8.06
CA GLU A 198 -11.97 4.57 8.37
C GLU A 198 -10.96 4.64 7.22
N ILE A 199 -10.67 3.52 6.57
CA ILE A 199 -9.65 3.46 5.52
C ILE A 199 -10.25 3.69 4.13
N TYR A 200 -11.40 3.06 3.83
CA TYR A 200 -11.96 3.13 2.48
C TYR A 200 -12.95 4.28 2.27
N GLY A 201 -13.58 4.79 3.35
CA GLY A 201 -14.60 5.83 3.27
C GLY A 201 -16.02 5.28 3.00
N ALA A 202 -16.27 3.99 3.26
CA ALA A 202 -17.58 3.40 3.14
C ALA A 202 -18.57 4.00 4.16
N GLY A 203 -19.83 4.16 3.77
CA GLY A 203 -20.92 4.56 4.67
C GLY A 203 -21.53 3.37 5.41
N SER A 204 -21.54 2.20 4.79
CA SER A 204 -22.10 0.97 5.34
C SER A 204 -21.37 -0.27 4.82
N VAL A 205 -21.60 -1.40 5.49
CA VAL A 205 -21.10 -2.71 5.06
C VAL A 205 -22.27 -3.70 5.01
N SER A 206 -22.45 -4.33 3.86
CA SER A 206 -23.43 -5.39 3.65
C SER A 206 -22.76 -6.75 3.61
N TYR A 207 -23.42 -7.76 4.16
CA TYR A 207 -22.92 -9.12 4.20
C TYR A 207 -23.87 -10.07 3.48
N SER A 208 -23.35 -10.86 2.55
CA SER A 208 -24.10 -11.97 1.95
C SER A 208 -24.49 -13.02 3.01
N PRO A 209 -25.51 -13.86 2.75
CA PRO A 209 -25.81 -14.98 3.64
C PRO A 209 -24.63 -15.94 3.84
N ALA A 210 -23.78 -16.13 2.80
CA ALA A 210 -22.58 -16.94 2.88
C ALA A 210 -21.54 -16.32 3.83
N ALA A 211 -21.28 -15.01 3.70
CA ALA A 211 -20.36 -14.28 4.57
C ALA A 211 -20.81 -14.33 6.04
N LYS A 212 -22.08 -14.10 6.33
CA LYS A 212 -22.64 -14.19 7.68
C LYS A 212 -22.42 -15.57 8.30
N LYS A 213 -22.72 -16.62 7.54
CA LYS A 213 -22.52 -18.02 7.98
C LYS A 213 -21.05 -18.34 8.21
N ALA A 214 -20.18 -17.89 7.31
CA ALA A 214 -18.73 -18.09 7.41
C ALA A 214 -18.13 -17.41 8.65
N ILE A 215 -18.46 -16.13 8.88
CA ILE A 215 -17.99 -15.35 10.04
C ILE A 215 -18.47 -15.99 11.35
N ALA A 216 -19.74 -16.39 11.43
CA ALA A 216 -20.28 -17.08 12.62
C ALA A 216 -19.51 -18.36 12.91
N LYS A 217 -19.25 -19.20 11.87
CA LYS A 217 -18.50 -20.44 12.01
C LYS A 217 -17.04 -20.19 12.43
N ILE A 218 -16.37 -19.19 11.87
CA ILE A 218 -15.00 -18.82 12.23
C ILE A 218 -14.94 -18.42 13.72
N THR A 219 -15.91 -17.62 14.17
CA THR A 219 -16.02 -17.21 15.58
C THR A 219 -16.26 -18.41 16.52
N GLU A 220 -17.18 -19.32 16.14
CA GLU A 220 -17.46 -20.55 16.90
C GLU A 220 -16.23 -21.46 17.01
N MET A 221 -15.38 -21.48 15.98
CA MET A 221 -14.11 -22.22 16.01
C MET A 221 -13.02 -21.57 16.87
N GLY A 222 -13.29 -20.44 17.53
CA GLY A 222 -12.33 -19.74 18.38
C GLY A 222 -11.35 -18.80 17.64
N PHE A 223 -11.67 -18.40 16.40
CA PHE A 223 -10.86 -17.49 15.58
C PHE A 223 -11.45 -16.07 15.49
N GLY A 224 -12.39 -15.71 16.37
CA GLY A 224 -13.09 -14.42 16.35
C GLY A 224 -12.19 -13.20 16.57
N ASP A 225 -11.09 -13.37 17.30
CA ASP A 225 -10.16 -12.29 17.66
C ASP A 225 -9.04 -12.06 16.63
N LEU A 226 -8.97 -12.90 15.59
CA LEU A 226 -7.94 -12.75 14.55
C LEU A 226 -8.10 -11.44 13.78
N PRO A 227 -6.99 -10.81 13.35
CA PRO A 227 -7.05 -9.64 12.47
C PRO A 227 -7.66 -10.01 11.11
N VAL A 228 -8.19 -8.99 10.43
CA VAL A 228 -8.89 -9.16 9.15
C VAL A 228 -7.99 -8.72 7.99
N CYS A 229 -7.93 -9.55 6.96
CA CYS A 229 -7.30 -9.25 5.68
C CYS A 229 -8.41 -8.97 4.66
N MET A 230 -8.60 -7.69 4.34
CA MET A 230 -9.60 -7.27 3.35
C MET A 230 -9.12 -7.57 1.94
N ALA A 231 -9.81 -8.45 1.24
CA ALA A 231 -9.58 -8.73 -0.17
C ALA A 231 -10.53 -7.89 -1.03
N LYS A 232 -10.00 -6.80 -1.58
CA LYS A 232 -10.72 -5.75 -2.33
C LYS A 232 -9.98 -5.43 -3.64
N THR A 233 -10.67 -4.85 -4.61
CA THR A 233 -9.99 -4.33 -5.81
C THR A 233 -8.89 -3.33 -5.46
N GLN A 234 -7.74 -3.43 -6.12
CA GLN A 234 -6.62 -2.50 -5.95
C GLN A 234 -6.77 -1.20 -6.76
N TYR A 235 -7.80 -1.07 -7.58
CA TYR A 235 -7.99 0.05 -8.50
C TYR A 235 -8.87 1.17 -7.96
N SER A 236 -9.45 1.00 -6.79
CA SER A 236 -10.31 1.99 -6.14
C SER A 236 -10.24 1.83 -4.63
N LEU A 237 -10.54 2.89 -3.89
CA LEU A 237 -10.80 2.82 -2.44
C LEU A 237 -12.08 2.05 -2.13
N SER A 238 -13.04 1.97 -3.06
CA SER A 238 -14.25 1.13 -2.91
C SER A 238 -14.04 -0.30 -3.43
N ASP A 239 -15.06 -1.14 -3.32
CA ASP A 239 -15.13 -2.47 -3.94
C ASP A 239 -15.55 -2.43 -5.43
N ASP A 240 -15.85 -1.25 -5.97
CA ASP A 240 -16.09 -0.98 -7.38
C ASP A 240 -14.89 -0.26 -8.02
N GLN A 241 -14.17 -0.95 -8.89
CA GLN A 241 -12.98 -0.42 -9.57
C GLN A 241 -13.24 0.80 -10.46
N LYS A 242 -14.52 1.12 -10.77
CA LYS A 242 -14.89 2.29 -11.58
C LYS A 242 -15.02 3.58 -10.76
N LYS A 243 -15.10 3.47 -9.44
CA LYS A 243 -15.16 4.63 -8.54
C LYS A 243 -13.76 5.15 -8.27
N LEU A 244 -13.32 6.13 -9.07
CA LEU A 244 -11.99 6.72 -8.97
C LEU A 244 -11.93 7.86 -7.94
N GLY A 245 -10.73 8.34 -7.65
CA GLY A 245 -10.49 9.45 -6.73
C GLY A 245 -10.70 9.06 -5.27
N ARG A 246 -11.62 9.74 -4.62
CA ARG A 246 -11.97 9.53 -3.20
C ARG A 246 -13.47 9.25 -3.08
N PRO A 247 -13.93 8.01 -3.39
CA PRO A 247 -15.32 7.64 -3.16
C PRO A 247 -15.64 7.63 -1.67
N GLU A 248 -16.83 8.14 -1.32
CA GLU A 248 -17.31 8.21 0.07
C GLU A 248 -18.78 7.75 0.16
N GLY A 249 -19.19 7.28 1.35
CA GLY A 249 -20.58 6.95 1.65
C GLY A 249 -21.16 5.74 0.91
N PHE A 250 -20.34 4.97 0.22
CA PHE A 250 -20.77 3.77 -0.51
C PHE A 250 -21.03 2.58 0.44
N ASP A 251 -21.82 1.61 -0.02
CA ASP A 251 -21.99 0.34 0.67
C ASP A 251 -20.91 -0.65 0.19
N LEU A 252 -20.10 -1.19 1.12
CA LEU A 252 -19.12 -2.23 0.84
C LEU A 252 -19.76 -3.60 1.01
N THR A 253 -19.69 -4.45 0.00
CA THR A 253 -20.30 -5.78 0.07
C THR A 253 -19.28 -6.87 0.37
N VAL A 254 -19.41 -7.51 1.54
CA VAL A 254 -18.67 -8.73 1.89
C VAL A 254 -19.43 -9.95 1.40
N ARG A 255 -18.85 -10.68 0.45
CA ARG A 255 -19.51 -11.84 -0.18
C ARG A 255 -19.19 -13.17 0.50
N ASP A 256 -18.00 -13.30 1.13
CA ASP A 256 -17.56 -14.51 1.80
C ASP A 256 -16.41 -14.20 2.77
N ALA A 257 -16.09 -15.15 3.66
CA ALA A 257 -14.91 -15.08 4.54
C ALA A 257 -14.34 -16.47 4.80
N TYR A 258 -13.04 -16.53 5.05
CA TYR A 258 -12.38 -17.78 5.48
C TYR A 258 -11.17 -17.48 6.36
N VAL A 259 -10.79 -18.44 7.20
CA VAL A 259 -9.64 -18.32 8.10
C VAL A 259 -8.38 -18.92 7.49
N CYS A 260 -7.28 -18.17 7.55
CA CYS A 260 -5.93 -18.66 7.31
C CYS A 260 -5.29 -18.99 8.66
N ALA A 261 -5.68 -20.12 9.27
CA ALA A 261 -5.35 -20.48 10.65
C ALA A 261 -3.84 -20.50 10.90
N GLY A 262 -3.03 -21.05 9.98
CA GLY A 262 -1.57 -21.09 10.11
C GLY A 262 -0.90 -19.71 10.06
N ALA A 263 -1.45 -18.78 9.26
CA ALA A 263 -0.99 -17.39 9.17
C ALA A 263 -1.62 -16.52 10.26
N GLY A 264 -2.79 -16.93 10.78
CA GLY A 264 -3.48 -16.30 11.90
C GLY A 264 -4.17 -14.98 11.52
N PHE A 265 -4.93 -14.97 10.43
CA PHE A 265 -5.85 -13.90 10.05
C PHE A 265 -7.08 -14.45 9.33
N VAL A 266 -8.11 -13.65 9.25
CA VAL A 266 -9.35 -13.94 8.51
C VAL A 266 -9.36 -13.13 7.22
N VAL A 267 -9.59 -13.79 6.08
CA VAL A 267 -9.75 -13.11 4.79
C VAL A 267 -11.24 -12.80 4.59
N ALA A 268 -11.56 -11.53 4.33
CA ALA A 268 -12.89 -11.06 3.95
C ALA A 268 -12.91 -10.70 2.46
N LEU A 269 -13.70 -11.42 1.67
CA LEU A 269 -13.81 -11.21 0.22
C LEU A 269 -14.90 -10.18 -0.09
N THR A 270 -14.55 -9.10 -0.77
CA THR A 270 -15.48 -8.05 -1.17
C THR A 270 -15.69 -8.02 -2.68
N GLY A 271 -16.87 -7.59 -3.14
CA GLY A 271 -17.15 -7.39 -4.55
C GLY A 271 -16.73 -8.54 -5.48
N SER A 272 -16.39 -8.23 -6.73
CA SER A 272 -15.82 -9.18 -7.70
C SER A 272 -14.32 -8.99 -7.76
N ILE A 273 -13.57 -9.79 -7.02
CA ILE A 273 -12.11 -9.69 -6.93
C ILE A 273 -11.40 -10.90 -7.50
N MET A 274 -10.20 -10.66 -7.99
CA MET A 274 -9.25 -11.70 -8.37
C MET A 274 -8.52 -12.18 -7.11
N THR A 275 -8.62 -13.47 -6.79
CA THR A 275 -7.95 -14.09 -5.65
C THR A 275 -6.56 -14.61 -6.00
N MET A 276 -6.30 -14.78 -7.30
CA MET A 276 -5.00 -15.20 -7.84
C MET A 276 -4.65 -14.34 -9.05
N PRO A 277 -3.38 -13.89 -9.21
CA PRO A 277 -2.96 -13.21 -10.42
C PRO A 277 -2.95 -14.18 -11.60
N GLY A 278 -3.39 -13.71 -12.78
CA GLY A 278 -3.17 -14.42 -14.04
C GLY A 278 -1.70 -14.31 -14.42
N LEU A 279 -0.94 -15.39 -14.26
CA LEU A 279 0.45 -15.43 -14.68
C LEU A 279 0.54 -15.83 -16.17
N PRO A 280 1.40 -15.14 -16.99
CA PRO A 280 1.61 -15.54 -18.36
C PRO A 280 2.33 -16.90 -18.42
N LYS A 281 2.08 -17.70 -19.48
CA LYS A 281 2.76 -18.98 -19.69
C LYS A 281 4.28 -18.83 -19.81
N LYS A 282 4.73 -17.70 -20.39
CA LYS A 282 6.14 -17.32 -20.46
C LYS A 282 6.33 -16.13 -19.51
N PRO A 283 7.07 -16.30 -18.40
CA PRO A 283 7.33 -15.20 -17.47
C PRO A 283 8.20 -14.11 -18.11
N ALA A 284 7.99 -12.87 -17.72
CA ALA A 284 8.83 -11.73 -18.14
C ALA A 284 10.31 -11.94 -17.74
N ALA A 285 10.53 -12.62 -16.63
CA ALA A 285 11.87 -12.97 -16.12
C ALA A 285 12.74 -13.75 -17.12
N ASP A 286 12.16 -14.48 -18.08
CA ASP A 286 12.90 -15.19 -19.12
C ASP A 286 13.66 -14.24 -20.07
N ASN A 287 13.25 -12.97 -20.14
CA ASN A 287 13.85 -11.95 -21.00
C ASN A 287 14.65 -10.90 -20.23
N ILE A 288 14.52 -10.87 -18.89
CA ILE A 288 15.21 -9.90 -18.05
C ILE A 288 16.61 -10.38 -17.74
N ASP A 289 17.61 -9.58 -18.05
CA ASP A 289 19.01 -9.88 -17.79
C ASP A 289 19.79 -8.60 -17.48
N VAL A 290 21.06 -8.73 -17.14
CA VAL A 290 21.99 -7.62 -16.93
C VAL A 290 23.12 -7.76 -17.95
N ASP A 291 23.37 -6.74 -18.74
CA ASP A 291 24.46 -6.74 -19.71
C ASP A 291 25.85 -6.65 -19.05
N GLU A 292 26.91 -6.77 -19.84
CA GLU A 292 28.30 -6.72 -19.37
C GLU A 292 28.70 -5.39 -18.71
N ASN A 293 27.92 -4.31 -18.89
CA ASN A 293 28.11 -3.01 -18.30
C ASN A 293 27.26 -2.79 -17.04
N GLY A 294 26.52 -3.82 -16.58
CA GLY A 294 25.62 -3.75 -15.44
C GLY A 294 24.24 -3.12 -15.74
N LYS A 295 23.92 -2.87 -17.02
CA LYS A 295 22.63 -2.32 -17.42
C LYS A 295 21.56 -3.40 -17.50
N ILE A 296 20.41 -3.18 -16.87
CA ILE A 296 19.26 -4.09 -16.95
C ILE A 296 18.67 -4.03 -18.36
N ILE A 297 18.45 -5.18 -18.98
CA ILE A 297 17.83 -5.37 -20.30
C ILE A 297 16.58 -6.24 -20.18
N GLY A 298 15.65 -6.12 -21.14
CA GLY A 298 14.45 -6.97 -21.20
C GLY A 298 13.32 -6.60 -20.23
N LEU A 299 13.37 -5.43 -19.59
CA LEU A 299 12.28 -4.96 -18.72
C LEU A 299 11.06 -4.49 -19.51
N PHE A 300 11.24 -4.02 -20.75
CA PHE A 300 10.21 -3.46 -21.63
C PHE A 300 10.39 -3.95 -23.06
#